data_d2a5c3dc2fa5d5ca937602cecc9e4c25
#
_entry.id   d2a5c3dc2fa5d5ca937602cecc9e4c25
#
_cell.length_a   1.000
_cell.length_b   1.000
_cell.length_c   1.000
_cell.angle_alpha   90.00
_cell.angle_beta   90.00
_cell.angle_gamma   90.00
#
_symmetry.space_group_name_H-M   'P 1'
#
loop_
_entity.id
_entity.type
_entity.pdbx_description
1 polymer ?
#
loop_
_entity_poly.entity_id
_entity_poly.type
_entity_poly.pdbx_seq_one_letter_code
_entity_poly.pdbx_strand_id
1 'polypeptide(L)'
;KGKSIRVDSGVVEGSEISMYYDPMISKLCAHTKTRKETISEMINTLDKYFIEGVKTNRDFLSNILQKPEFLKGSYSTSFISDNYANGFDSYLTKVEDKTSLYAVVTFVNYKYLLRAASISNQLKGFNKTVDNNWFVIDGEKTFNVSISFNNFNKSYDIYVENKYVNLKSNWN
;
A
#
# COMPACT_ATOMS: atom_id res chain seq x y z
N LYS A 1 5.05 15.85 8.68
CA LYS A 1 4.56 16.23 10.02
C LYS A 1 3.37 17.16 9.81
N GLY A 2 2.16 16.72 10.20
CA GLY A 2 0.94 17.55 10.19
C GLY A 2 0.69 18.12 11.60
N LYS A 3 -0.29 19.04 11.72
CA LYS A 3 -0.69 19.60 13.03
C LYS A 3 -1.22 18.55 14.01
N SER A 4 -1.78 17.43 13.49
CA SER A 4 -2.38 16.33 14.26
C SER A 4 -1.41 15.16 14.52
N ILE A 5 -0.20 15.18 13.95
CA ILE A 5 0.74 14.05 13.98
C ILE A 5 2.08 14.47 14.53
N ARG A 6 2.57 13.72 15.50
CA ARG A 6 3.93 13.80 16.04
C ARG A 6 4.65 12.47 15.82
N VAL A 7 5.90 12.55 15.40
CA VAL A 7 6.80 11.40 15.27
C VAL A 7 7.97 11.62 16.21
N ASP A 8 8.11 10.76 17.19
CA ASP A 8 9.24 10.75 18.11
C ASP A 8 10.21 9.68 17.61
N SER A 9 11.28 10.10 16.95
CA SER A 9 12.28 9.21 16.36
C SER A 9 13.22 8.67 17.42
N GLY A 10 13.43 7.36 17.44
CA GLY A 10 14.43 6.69 18.28
C GLY A 10 15.78 6.51 17.57
N VAL A 11 15.83 6.81 16.27
CA VAL A 11 17.01 6.63 15.42
C VAL A 11 17.21 7.83 14.51
N VAL A 12 18.45 8.04 14.08
CA VAL A 12 18.86 9.02 13.07
C VAL A 12 19.58 8.30 11.94
N GLU A 13 19.87 9.00 10.85
CA GLU A 13 20.63 8.43 9.72
C GLU A 13 21.97 7.83 10.20
N GLY A 14 22.24 6.59 9.78
CA GLY A 14 23.44 5.85 10.20
C GLY A 14 23.35 5.15 11.56
N SER A 15 22.22 5.27 12.28
CA SER A 15 22.03 4.53 13.53
C SER A 15 21.88 3.04 13.30
N GLU A 16 22.49 2.22 14.16
CA GLU A 16 22.21 0.80 14.28
C GLU A 16 21.10 0.55 15.29
N ILE A 17 20.16 -0.33 14.95
CA ILE A 17 19.13 -0.80 15.90
C ILE A 17 19.70 -2.02 16.61
N SER A 18 19.99 -1.85 17.91
CA SER A 18 20.56 -2.93 18.72
C SER A 18 19.61 -4.12 18.84
N MET A 19 20.15 -5.33 18.65
CA MET A 19 19.41 -6.56 18.91
C MET A 19 19.30 -6.92 20.40
N TYR A 20 20.01 -6.17 21.27
CA TYR A 20 20.05 -6.42 22.72
C TYR A 20 19.09 -5.56 23.52
N TYR A 21 18.42 -4.62 22.87
CA TYR A 21 17.42 -3.71 23.45
C TYR A 21 16.13 -3.72 22.63
N ASP A 22 15.10 -3.06 23.17
CA ASP A 22 13.83 -2.93 22.45
C ASP A 22 14.03 -2.32 21.05
N PRO A 23 13.65 -3.03 19.99
CA PRO A 23 13.88 -2.59 18.63
C PRO A 23 12.89 -1.47 18.23
N MET A 24 13.08 -0.27 18.78
CA MET A 24 12.22 0.87 18.55
C MET A 24 12.80 1.80 17.50
N ILE A 25 12.12 1.93 16.36
CA ILE A 25 12.47 2.87 15.29
C ILE A 25 11.90 4.25 15.60
N SER A 26 10.59 4.32 15.86
CA SER A 26 9.89 5.56 16.16
C SER A 26 8.56 5.31 16.88
N LYS A 27 8.06 6.35 17.57
CA LYS A 27 6.70 6.40 18.12
C LYS A 27 5.88 7.37 17.29
N LEU A 28 4.81 6.88 16.70
CA LEU A 28 3.85 7.70 15.98
C LEU A 28 2.71 8.07 16.91
N CYS A 29 2.44 9.38 17.07
CA CYS A 29 1.39 9.90 17.91
C CYS A 29 0.41 10.72 17.07
N ALA A 30 -0.88 10.50 17.26
CA ALA A 30 -1.94 11.29 16.65
C ALA A 30 -2.79 11.95 17.74
N HIS A 31 -3.24 13.18 17.48
CA HIS A 31 -4.15 13.93 18.34
C HIS A 31 -5.12 14.74 17.49
N THR A 32 -6.41 14.55 17.72
CA THR A 32 -7.50 15.31 17.10
C THR A 32 -8.59 15.60 18.14
N LYS A 33 -9.71 16.19 17.72
CA LYS A 33 -10.81 16.55 18.63
C LYS A 33 -11.56 15.36 19.19
N THR A 34 -11.66 14.26 18.42
CA THR A 34 -12.43 13.08 18.82
C THR A 34 -11.62 11.79 18.63
N ARG A 35 -11.95 10.76 19.42
CA ARG A 35 -11.34 9.44 19.28
C ARG A 35 -11.48 8.89 17.86
N LYS A 36 -12.65 9.02 17.24
CA LYS A 36 -12.93 8.53 15.89
C LYS A 36 -12.00 9.20 14.85
N GLU A 37 -11.88 10.52 14.91
CA GLU A 37 -10.99 11.28 14.05
C GLU A 37 -9.52 10.88 14.28
N THR A 38 -9.12 10.71 15.55
CA THR A 38 -7.76 10.32 15.91
C THR A 38 -7.40 8.94 15.33
N ILE A 39 -8.31 7.97 15.40
CA ILE A 39 -8.10 6.64 14.83
C ILE A 39 -7.99 6.73 13.30
N SER A 40 -8.88 7.47 12.65
CA SER A 40 -8.84 7.66 11.19
C SER A 40 -7.54 8.32 10.74
N GLU A 41 -7.10 9.36 11.45
CA GLU A 41 -5.85 10.06 11.16
C GLU A 41 -4.64 9.17 11.38
N MET A 42 -4.65 8.33 12.44
CA MET A 42 -3.57 7.38 12.70
C MET A 42 -3.47 6.33 11.58
N ILE A 43 -4.59 5.75 11.14
CA ILE A 43 -4.62 4.78 10.03
C ILE A 43 -4.07 5.43 8.76
N ASN A 44 -4.58 6.60 8.37
CA ASN A 44 -4.09 7.33 7.20
C ASN A 44 -2.59 7.67 7.27
N THR A 45 -2.11 7.91 8.49
CA THR A 45 -0.68 8.21 8.70
C THR A 45 0.17 6.96 8.63
N LEU A 46 -0.27 5.84 9.21
CA LEU A 46 0.40 4.55 9.10
C LEU A 46 0.53 4.10 7.64
N ASP A 47 -0.52 4.30 6.83
CA ASP A 47 -0.51 3.97 5.40
C ASP A 47 0.53 4.79 4.61
N LYS A 48 0.74 6.05 5.02
CA LYS A 48 1.74 6.96 4.41
C LYS A 48 3.13 6.86 5.03
N TYR A 49 3.25 6.11 6.13
CA TYR A 49 4.52 6.02 6.86
C TYR A 49 5.41 4.98 6.21
N PHE A 50 6.24 5.44 5.29
CA PHE A 50 7.14 4.59 4.52
C PHE A 50 8.34 4.15 5.36
N ILE A 51 8.53 2.84 5.50
CA ILE A 51 9.69 2.19 6.12
C ILE A 51 10.08 1.03 5.23
N GLU A 52 11.33 0.99 4.81
CA GLU A 52 11.87 -0.04 3.92
C GLU A 52 13.07 -0.74 4.55
N GLY A 53 13.32 -2.00 4.15
CA GLY A 53 14.48 -2.78 4.56
C GLY A 53 14.34 -3.53 5.90
N VAL A 54 13.30 -3.23 6.69
CA VAL A 54 13.04 -3.89 7.97
C VAL A 54 11.57 -4.27 8.13
N LYS A 55 11.31 -5.38 8.82
CA LYS A 55 9.94 -5.74 9.21
C LYS A 55 9.51 -4.90 10.40
N THR A 56 8.31 -4.35 10.35
CA THR A 56 7.73 -3.51 11.40
C THR A 56 6.36 -4.02 11.83
N ASN A 57 5.86 -3.54 12.96
CA ASN A 57 4.50 -3.81 13.43
C ASN A 57 3.43 -2.87 12.85
N ARG A 58 3.76 -2.06 11.84
CA ARG A 58 2.88 -1.05 11.25
C ARG A 58 1.54 -1.63 10.81
N ASP A 59 1.57 -2.73 10.07
CA ASP A 59 0.36 -3.36 9.52
C ASP A 59 -0.50 -4.00 10.62
N PHE A 60 0.15 -4.56 11.65
CA PHE A 60 -0.53 -5.05 12.84
C PHE A 60 -1.24 -3.94 13.60
N LEU A 61 -0.59 -2.78 13.79
CA LEU A 61 -1.19 -1.62 14.44
C LEU A 61 -2.37 -1.07 13.63
N SER A 62 -2.23 -0.98 12.30
CA SER A 62 -3.33 -0.57 11.42
C SER A 62 -4.52 -1.52 11.52
N ASN A 63 -4.29 -2.83 11.61
CA ASN A 63 -5.34 -3.83 11.76
C ASN A 63 -6.06 -3.71 13.12
N ILE A 64 -5.31 -3.51 14.22
CA ILE A 64 -5.88 -3.27 15.57
C ILE A 64 -6.83 -2.07 15.55
N LEU A 65 -6.39 -0.95 14.97
CA LEU A 65 -7.17 0.29 14.91
C LEU A 65 -8.50 0.15 14.18
N GLN A 66 -8.61 -0.82 13.27
CA GLN A 66 -9.81 -1.10 12.48
C GLN A 66 -10.77 -2.11 13.13
N LYS A 67 -10.37 -2.77 14.22
CA LYS A 67 -11.25 -3.72 14.92
C LYS A 67 -12.45 -3.00 15.56
N PRO A 68 -13.66 -3.57 15.43
CA PRO A 68 -14.88 -2.98 16.00
C PRO A 68 -14.81 -2.71 17.51
N GLU A 69 -14.18 -3.61 18.26
CA GLU A 69 -13.98 -3.48 19.70
C GLU A 69 -13.06 -2.30 20.02
N PHE A 70 -12.00 -2.12 19.22
CA PHE A 70 -11.09 -0.98 19.39
C PHE A 70 -11.78 0.33 19.03
N LEU A 71 -12.55 0.37 17.95
CA LEU A 71 -13.31 1.55 17.51
C LEU A 71 -14.33 1.99 18.58
N LYS A 72 -15.01 1.02 19.21
CA LYS A 72 -15.99 1.27 20.27
C LYS A 72 -15.35 1.60 21.64
N GLY A 73 -14.09 1.26 21.83
CA GLY A 73 -13.39 1.38 23.12
C GLY A 73 -13.76 0.26 24.11
N SER A 74 -14.34 -0.83 23.64
CA SER A 74 -14.78 -1.99 24.43
C SER A 74 -13.77 -3.13 24.37
N TYR A 75 -12.56 -2.91 24.84
CA TYR A 75 -11.49 -3.92 24.85
C TYR A 75 -10.87 -4.02 26.26
N SER A 76 -10.31 -5.20 26.53
CA SER A 76 -9.63 -5.54 27.78
C SER A 76 -8.16 -5.89 27.53
N THR A 77 -7.47 -6.31 28.55
CA THR A 77 -6.08 -6.82 28.45
C THR A 77 -5.98 -8.09 27.62
N SER A 78 -7.07 -8.86 27.46
CA SER A 78 -7.13 -10.06 26.61
C SER A 78 -7.33 -9.77 25.12
N PHE A 79 -7.54 -8.50 24.73
CA PHE A 79 -7.87 -8.12 23.35
C PHE A 79 -6.93 -8.74 22.30
N ILE A 80 -5.63 -8.73 22.55
CA ILE A 80 -4.64 -9.30 21.61
C ILE A 80 -4.78 -10.83 21.53
N SER A 81 -4.86 -11.52 22.66
CA SER A 81 -5.03 -12.97 22.67
C SER A 81 -6.33 -13.43 22.03
N ASP A 82 -7.42 -12.67 22.24
CA ASP A 82 -8.76 -13.01 21.73
C ASP A 82 -8.83 -12.82 20.19
N ASN A 83 -8.21 -11.75 19.67
CA ASN A 83 -8.27 -11.43 18.25
C ASN A 83 -7.15 -12.06 17.42
N TYR A 84 -6.05 -12.45 18.04
CA TYR A 84 -4.82 -12.90 17.35
C TYR A 84 -4.23 -14.16 18.01
N ALA A 85 -5.07 -15.09 18.44
CA ALA A 85 -4.65 -16.35 19.09
C ALA A 85 -3.63 -17.14 18.26
N ASN A 86 -3.72 -17.08 16.93
CA ASN A 86 -2.81 -17.74 16.00
C ASN A 86 -1.72 -16.80 15.43
N GLY A 87 -1.50 -15.65 16.08
CA GLY A 87 -0.62 -14.61 15.59
C GLY A 87 -1.28 -13.70 14.56
N PHE A 88 -0.57 -12.67 14.15
CA PHE A 88 -0.99 -11.74 13.10
C PHE A 88 -0.30 -12.12 11.80
N ASP A 89 -1.11 -12.42 10.81
CA ASP A 89 -0.66 -12.54 9.44
C ASP A 89 -0.89 -11.20 8.74
N SER A 90 0.21 -10.51 8.42
CA SER A 90 0.19 -9.19 7.78
C SER A 90 -0.30 -9.22 6.34
N TYR A 91 -0.67 -10.42 5.87
CA TYR A 91 -1.08 -10.53 4.49
C TYR A 91 -2.39 -9.82 4.22
N LEU A 92 -2.28 -8.76 3.52
CA LEU A 92 -3.20 -8.26 2.50
C LEU A 92 -3.85 -9.38 1.64
N THR A 93 -3.52 -10.63 1.91
CA THR A 93 -3.99 -11.84 1.23
C THR A 93 -5.48 -12.10 1.35
N LYS A 94 -6.19 -11.31 2.15
CA LYS A 94 -7.65 -11.32 2.19
C LYS A 94 -8.29 -10.21 1.38
N VAL A 95 -7.61 -9.65 0.40
CA VAL A 95 -8.30 -9.03 -0.72
C VAL A 95 -8.98 -10.16 -1.47
N GLU A 96 -10.28 -10.33 -1.23
CA GLU A 96 -11.09 -11.40 -1.83
C GLU A 96 -11.05 -11.34 -3.36
N ASP A 97 -10.90 -10.15 -3.94
CA ASP A 97 -10.72 -9.92 -5.38
C ASP A 97 -9.32 -9.35 -5.70
N LYS A 98 -8.35 -10.23 -5.83
CA LYS A 98 -7.00 -9.88 -6.29
C LYS A 98 -6.96 -9.36 -7.74
N THR A 99 -8.03 -9.56 -8.51
CA THR A 99 -8.14 -9.10 -9.90
C THR A 99 -7.95 -7.59 -10.00
N SER A 100 -8.63 -6.84 -9.14
CA SER A 100 -8.48 -5.37 -9.08
C SER A 100 -7.06 -4.96 -8.69
N LEU A 101 -6.41 -5.68 -7.78
CA LEU A 101 -5.03 -5.42 -7.39
C LEU A 101 -4.07 -5.62 -8.58
N TYR A 102 -4.19 -6.72 -9.32
CA TYR A 102 -3.35 -6.98 -10.49
C TYR A 102 -3.54 -5.92 -11.58
N ALA A 103 -4.78 -5.48 -11.80
CA ALA A 103 -5.09 -4.40 -12.72
C ALA A 103 -4.42 -3.07 -12.29
N VAL A 104 -4.49 -2.72 -11.00
CA VAL A 104 -3.87 -1.50 -10.46
C VAL A 104 -2.35 -1.54 -10.60
N VAL A 105 -1.70 -2.64 -10.21
CA VAL A 105 -0.23 -2.79 -10.30
C VAL A 105 0.22 -2.66 -11.75
N THR A 106 -0.47 -3.32 -12.69
CA THR A 106 -0.16 -3.22 -14.12
C THR A 106 -0.36 -1.81 -14.63
N PHE A 107 -1.47 -1.14 -14.27
CA PHE A 107 -1.75 0.24 -14.69
C PHE A 107 -0.67 1.22 -14.23
N VAL A 108 -0.27 1.15 -12.94
CA VAL A 108 0.76 2.02 -12.38
C VAL A 108 2.10 1.82 -13.10
N ASN A 109 2.52 0.56 -13.30
CA ASN A 109 3.75 0.25 -14.01
C ASN A 109 3.69 0.70 -15.47
N TYR A 110 2.59 0.47 -16.16
CA TYR A 110 2.36 0.90 -17.53
C TYR A 110 2.49 2.43 -17.66
N LYS A 111 1.83 3.20 -16.80
CA LYS A 111 1.93 4.68 -16.77
C LYS A 111 3.35 5.15 -16.51
N TYR A 112 4.06 4.50 -15.59
CA TYR A 112 5.46 4.80 -15.31
C TYR A 112 6.34 4.60 -16.54
N LEU A 113 6.16 3.50 -17.26
CA LEU A 113 6.94 3.19 -18.46
C LEU A 113 6.57 4.10 -19.63
N LEU A 114 5.28 4.47 -19.80
CA LEU A 114 4.86 5.46 -20.78
C LEU A 114 5.53 6.80 -20.53
N ARG A 115 5.58 7.24 -19.26
CA ARG A 115 6.27 8.47 -18.88
C ARG A 115 7.76 8.38 -19.18
N ALA A 116 8.39 7.27 -18.85
CA ALA A 116 9.81 7.04 -19.15
C ALA A 116 10.07 7.01 -20.69
N ALA A 117 9.14 6.46 -21.48
CA ALA A 117 9.21 6.45 -22.94
C ALA A 117 9.01 7.82 -23.58
N SER A 118 8.32 8.76 -22.90
CA SER A 118 8.03 10.12 -23.40
C SER A 118 9.10 11.16 -23.07
N ILE A 119 10.18 10.80 -22.36
CA ILE A 119 11.26 11.72 -22.01
C ILE A 119 11.94 12.19 -23.29
N SER A 120 12.10 13.51 -23.45
CA SER A 120 12.79 14.14 -24.57
C SER A 120 14.31 13.82 -24.58
N ASN A 121 14.93 13.96 -25.76
CA ASN A 121 16.36 13.72 -25.97
C ASN A 121 16.78 12.23 -25.91
N GLN A 122 15.89 11.32 -26.23
CA GLN A 122 16.27 9.93 -26.52
C GLN A 122 17.03 9.84 -27.84
N LEU A 123 17.80 8.76 -28.04
CA LEU A 123 18.55 8.51 -29.27
C LEU A 123 17.63 8.60 -30.50
N LYS A 124 18.03 9.40 -31.49
CA LYS A 124 17.29 9.54 -32.76
C LYS A 124 17.12 8.16 -33.42
N GLY A 125 15.85 7.85 -33.77
CA GLY A 125 15.50 6.57 -34.40
C GLY A 125 15.12 5.44 -33.43
N PHE A 126 15.18 5.66 -32.12
CA PHE A 126 14.76 4.70 -31.12
C PHE A 126 13.48 5.20 -30.42
N ASN A 127 12.33 4.79 -30.92
CA ASN A 127 11.06 5.01 -30.24
C ASN A 127 10.83 3.84 -29.26
N LYS A 128 10.94 4.10 -27.97
CA LYS A 128 10.60 3.10 -26.95
C LYS A 128 9.08 2.88 -26.94
N THR A 129 8.66 1.70 -27.32
CA THR A 129 7.26 1.26 -27.19
C THR A 129 7.05 0.56 -25.85
N VAL A 130 5.87 0.69 -25.29
CA VAL A 130 5.45 -0.01 -24.06
C VAL A 130 4.43 -1.06 -24.47
N ASP A 131 4.68 -2.30 -24.08
CA ASP A 131 3.78 -3.41 -24.38
C ASP A 131 2.44 -3.26 -23.69
N ASN A 132 1.40 -3.76 -24.32
CA ASN A 132 0.04 -3.78 -23.78
C ASN A 132 -0.28 -5.07 -23.02
N ASN A 133 0.55 -6.11 -23.13
CA ASN A 133 0.35 -7.39 -22.49
C ASN A 133 1.41 -7.62 -21.40
N TRP A 134 0.97 -7.99 -20.22
CA TRP A 134 1.76 -8.11 -19.02
C TRP A 134 1.50 -9.42 -18.30
N PHE A 135 2.48 -9.86 -17.53
CA PHE A 135 2.36 -10.96 -16.61
C PHE A 135 2.52 -10.45 -15.19
N VAL A 136 1.53 -10.67 -14.34
CA VAL A 136 1.62 -10.42 -12.90
C VAL A 136 1.91 -11.75 -12.21
N ILE A 137 3.00 -11.80 -11.45
CA ILE A 137 3.40 -12.99 -10.69
C ILE A 137 3.02 -12.77 -9.23
N ASP A 138 2.17 -13.65 -8.68
CA ASP A 138 1.76 -13.66 -7.28
C ASP A 138 2.10 -15.04 -6.67
N GLY A 139 3.22 -15.10 -5.99
CA GLY A 139 3.79 -16.36 -5.53
C GLY A 139 4.19 -17.28 -6.70
N GLU A 140 3.57 -18.44 -6.79
CA GLU A 140 3.81 -19.42 -7.86
C GLU A 140 2.86 -19.27 -9.05
N LYS A 141 1.89 -18.37 -8.96
CA LYS A 141 0.86 -18.16 -9.99
C LYS A 141 1.19 -16.97 -10.88
N THR A 142 0.92 -17.12 -12.16
CA THR A 142 1.08 -16.07 -13.16
C THR A 142 -0.27 -15.71 -13.74
N PHE A 143 -0.56 -14.44 -13.86
CA PHE A 143 -1.81 -13.89 -14.37
C PHE A 143 -1.54 -13.01 -15.57
N ASN A 144 -2.30 -13.23 -16.65
CA ASN A 144 -2.22 -12.39 -17.85
C ASN A 144 -3.02 -11.11 -17.63
N VAL A 145 -2.40 -9.97 -17.91
CA VAL A 145 -3.06 -8.66 -17.84
C VAL A 145 -2.83 -7.91 -19.14
N SER A 146 -3.90 -7.53 -19.80
CA SER A 146 -3.82 -6.65 -20.97
C SER A 146 -4.35 -5.27 -20.65
N ILE A 147 -3.68 -4.25 -21.17
CA ILE A 147 -4.04 -2.85 -21.00
C ILE A 147 -3.99 -2.15 -22.35
N SER A 148 -5.02 -1.40 -22.69
CA SER A 148 -5.08 -0.62 -23.90
C SER A 148 -5.70 0.74 -23.64
N PHE A 149 -5.21 1.77 -24.35
CA PHE A 149 -5.81 3.09 -24.28
C PHE A 149 -6.99 3.19 -25.26
N ASN A 150 -8.15 3.49 -24.74
CA ASN A 150 -9.36 3.70 -25.51
C ASN A 150 -9.47 5.18 -25.89
N ASN A 151 -9.23 5.48 -27.17
CA ASN A 151 -9.26 6.85 -27.70
C ASN A 151 -10.66 7.47 -27.66
N PHE A 152 -11.72 6.67 -27.63
CA PHE A 152 -13.10 7.14 -27.72
C PHE A 152 -13.56 7.75 -26.40
N ASN A 153 -13.33 7.07 -25.29
CA ASN A 153 -13.71 7.54 -23.95
C ASN A 153 -12.52 8.11 -23.15
N LYS A 154 -11.31 8.14 -23.75
CA LYS A 154 -10.06 8.59 -23.13
C LYS A 154 -9.75 7.92 -21.80
N SER A 155 -10.02 6.63 -21.73
CA SER A 155 -9.77 5.78 -20.57
C SER A 155 -8.89 4.59 -20.94
N TYR A 156 -8.49 3.81 -19.93
CA TYR A 156 -7.77 2.57 -20.15
C TYR A 156 -8.72 1.39 -19.95
N ASP A 157 -8.76 0.50 -20.94
CA ASP A 157 -9.43 -0.78 -20.83
C ASP A 157 -8.41 -1.81 -20.32
N ILE A 158 -8.71 -2.44 -19.19
CA ILE A 158 -7.83 -3.41 -18.54
C ILE A 158 -8.56 -4.74 -18.38
N TYR A 159 -7.90 -5.81 -18.77
CA TYR A 159 -8.41 -7.17 -18.63
C TYR A 159 -7.42 -8.01 -17.85
N VAL A 160 -7.88 -8.73 -16.84
CA VAL A 160 -7.12 -9.71 -16.08
C VAL A 160 -7.71 -11.08 -16.38
N GLU A 161 -6.91 -12.02 -16.91
CA GLU A 161 -7.40 -13.34 -17.36
C GLU A 161 -8.67 -13.22 -18.21
N ASN A 162 -8.70 -12.27 -19.18
CA ASN A 162 -9.82 -11.92 -20.05
C ASN A 162 -11.06 -11.33 -19.35
N LYS A 163 -11.00 -11.07 -18.03
CA LYS A 163 -12.07 -10.40 -17.29
C LYS A 163 -11.83 -8.90 -17.28
N TYR A 164 -12.78 -8.13 -17.76
CA TYR A 164 -12.71 -6.66 -17.74
C TYR A 164 -12.73 -6.13 -16.31
N VAL A 165 -11.81 -5.20 -16.02
CA VAL A 165 -11.69 -4.54 -14.72
C VAL A 165 -11.91 -3.04 -14.89
N ASN A 166 -12.98 -2.52 -14.29
CA ASN A 166 -13.28 -1.10 -14.29
C ASN A 166 -12.51 -0.40 -13.18
N LEU A 167 -11.44 0.32 -13.53
CA LEU A 167 -10.69 1.15 -12.59
C LEU A 167 -11.04 2.62 -12.78
N LYS A 168 -11.36 3.29 -11.67
CA LYS A 168 -11.48 4.75 -11.63
C LYS A 168 -10.34 5.30 -10.80
N SER A 169 -9.57 6.20 -11.37
CA SER A 169 -8.43 6.83 -10.70
C SER A 169 -8.42 8.33 -10.98
N ASN A 170 -8.12 9.12 -9.95
CA ASN A 170 -7.81 10.55 -10.06
C ASN A 170 -6.29 10.79 -10.24
N TRP A 171 -5.53 9.73 -10.44
CA TRP A 171 -4.10 9.82 -10.66
C TRP A 171 -3.81 10.15 -12.13
N ASN A 172 -3.12 11.27 -12.35
CA ASN A 172 -2.75 11.82 -13.67
C ASN A 172 -1.30 11.45 -14.02
#